data_f0b8f9a95bfead19d0dfd78d0e75e29a
#
_entry.id   f0b8f9a95bfead19d0dfd78d0e75e29a
#
_cell.length_a   1.000
_cell.length_b   1.000
_cell.length_c   1.000
_cell.angle_alpha   90.00
_cell.angle_beta   90.00
_cell.angle_gamma   90.00
#
_symmetry.space_group_name_H-M   'P 1'
#
loop_
_entity.id
_entity.type
_entity.pdbx_description
1 polymer ?
#
loop_
_entity_poly.entity_id
_entity_poly.type
_entity_poly.pdbx_seq_one_letter_code
_entity_poly.pdbx_strand_id
1 'polypeptide(L)'
;MRDSDGKIANIFNIPPDWMIEILSPDQSQSKLVKKILFALEHGTEVAWLLDPEEELIFIYRANQNVQLCDRPEQVLPMPDFAIALQLTVENIFNWLSE
;
A
#
# COMPACT_ATOMS: atom_id res chain seq x y z
N MET A 1 13.77 -9.98 17.72
CA MET A 1 13.93 -9.79 16.89
C MET A 1 13.95 -9.87 16.68
N ARG A 2 14.18 -10.00 16.68
CA ARG A 2 14.47 -9.99 16.18
C ARG A 2 14.52 -9.84 15.88
N ASP A 3 14.69 -9.93 16.59
CA ASP A 3 14.87 -9.71 16.02
C ASP A 3 14.67 -9.98 15.89
N SER A 4 14.91 -10.33 16.51
CA SER A 4 14.82 -10.41 15.96
C SER A 4 14.61 -10.35 15.79
N ASP A 5 14.81 -10.52 16.21
CA ASP A 5 14.64 -10.29 15.61
C ASP A 5 14.78 -9.78 15.29
N GLY A 6 14.48 -10.01 15.19
CA GLY A 6 14.51 -8.82 14.62
C GLY A 6 15.72 -8.25 13.92
N LYS A 7 16.75 -8.87 13.71
CA LYS A 7 17.86 -8.37 13.03
C LYS A 7 17.71 -8.20 11.61
N ILE A 8 16.92 -9.00 10.98
CA ILE A 8 16.58 -8.81 9.61
C ILE A 8 15.94 -7.45 9.41
N ALA A 9 15.19 -6.99 10.41
CA ALA A 9 14.55 -5.70 10.34
C ALA A 9 15.54 -4.57 10.16
N ASN A 10 16.73 -4.73 10.67
CA ASN A 10 17.73 -3.68 10.53
C ASN A 10 18.18 -3.48 9.11
N ILE A 11 18.16 -4.56 8.33
CA ILE A 11 18.54 -4.46 6.94
C ILE A 11 17.52 -3.67 6.15
N PHE A 12 16.27 -3.70 6.61
CA PHE A 12 15.18 -3.05 5.92
C PHE A 12 14.71 -1.78 6.62
N ASN A 13 15.65 -1.06 7.19
CA ASN A 13 15.38 0.21 7.78
C ASN A 13 14.99 1.27 6.77
N ILE A 14 15.25 1.03 5.50
CA ILE A 14 14.93 1.97 4.45
C ILE A 14 13.51 1.68 3.96
N PRO A 15 12.62 2.67 3.97
CA PRO A 15 11.24 2.44 3.51
C PRO A 15 11.22 2.04 2.04
N PRO A 16 10.30 1.18 1.64
CA PRO A 16 10.17 0.85 0.22
C PRO A 16 9.64 2.04 -0.56
N ASP A 17 9.99 2.11 -1.83
CA ASP A 17 9.44 3.16 -2.69
C ASP A 17 7.96 2.94 -2.97
N TRP A 18 7.52 1.71 -2.93
CA TRP A 18 6.15 1.33 -3.21
C TRP A 18 5.70 0.33 -2.16
N MET A 19 4.78 0.75 -1.33
CA MET A 19 4.30 -0.07 -0.23
C MET A 19 2.87 -0.48 -0.50
N ILE A 20 2.56 -1.76 -0.27
CA ILE A 20 1.21 -2.26 -0.45
C ILE A 20 0.80 -3.00 0.83
N GLU A 21 -0.29 -2.54 1.44
CA GLU A 21 -0.84 -3.17 2.65
C GLU A 21 -2.24 -3.66 2.34
N ILE A 22 -2.55 -4.85 2.83
CA ILE A 22 -3.87 -5.44 2.62
C ILE A 22 -4.58 -5.52 3.96
N LEU A 23 -5.74 -4.88 4.04
CA LEU A 23 -6.53 -4.87 5.26
C LEU A 23 -7.24 -6.21 5.41
N SER A 24 -7.09 -6.84 6.56
CA SER A 24 -7.84 -8.06 6.85
C SER A 24 -8.87 -7.77 7.93
N PRO A 25 -9.91 -8.63 8.06
CA PRO A 25 -10.98 -8.36 9.04
C PRO A 25 -10.48 -8.22 10.47
N ASP A 26 -9.37 -8.89 10.80
CA ASP A 26 -8.85 -8.87 12.16
C ASP A 26 -7.87 -7.74 12.44
N GLN A 27 -7.56 -6.95 11.44
CA GLN A 27 -6.57 -5.88 11.60
C GLN A 27 -7.23 -4.55 11.86
N SER A 28 -6.53 -3.71 12.62
CA SER A 28 -6.96 -2.34 12.84
C SER A 28 -6.56 -1.48 11.66
N GLN A 29 -7.55 -0.86 11.03
CA GLN A 29 -7.28 0.06 9.93
C GLN A 29 -6.41 1.21 10.39
N SER A 30 -6.64 1.70 11.61
CA SER A 30 -5.85 2.81 12.16
C SER A 30 -4.37 2.47 12.26
N LYS A 31 -4.06 1.23 12.64
CA LYS A 31 -2.66 0.82 12.74
C LYS A 31 -1.99 0.77 11.39
N LEU A 32 -2.71 0.29 10.38
CA LEU A 32 -2.17 0.26 9.03
C LEU A 32 -1.94 1.67 8.49
N VAL A 33 -2.88 2.58 8.75
CA VAL A 33 -2.74 3.97 8.32
C VAL A 33 -1.53 4.60 8.99
N LYS A 34 -1.32 4.35 10.29
CA LYS A 34 -0.16 4.88 10.99
C LYS A 34 1.14 4.37 10.36
N LYS A 35 1.17 3.09 10.02
CA LYS A 35 2.33 2.50 9.39
C LYS A 35 2.62 3.15 8.04
N ILE A 36 1.57 3.38 7.25
CA ILE A 36 1.68 4.02 5.95
C ILE A 36 2.21 5.45 6.09
N LEU A 37 1.63 6.22 7.00
CA LEU A 37 2.05 7.60 7.19
C LEU A 37 3.51 7.69 7.65
N PHE A 38 3.91 6.75 8.51
CA PHE A 38 5.30 6.69 8.95
C PHE A 38 6.22 6.42 7.76
N ALA A 39 5.84 5.47 6.89
CA ALA A 39 6.65 5.15 5.72
C ALA A 39 6.78 6.34 4.78
N LEU A 40 5.69 7.07 4.56
CA LEU A 40 5.72 8.25 3.70
C LEU A 40 6.64 9.33 4.24
N GLU A 41 6.66 9.48 5.57
CA GLU A 41 7.56 10.46 6.19
C GLU A 41 9.01 10.07 6.03
N HIS A 42 9.28 8.80 5.77
CA HIS A 42 10.64 8.29 5.67
C HIS A 42 11.04 7.91 4.25
N GLY A 43 10.34 8.44 3.25
CA GLY A 43 10.81 8.34 1.88
C GLY A 43 10.03 7.43 0.93
N THR A 44 9.01 6.73 1.42
CA THR A 44 8.16 5.94 0.53
C THR A 44 7.42 6.89 -0.42
N GLU A 45 7.43 6.57 -1.69
CA GLU A 45 6.82 7.43 -2.71
C GLU A 45 5.31 7.25 -2.77
N VAL A 46 4.85 5.99 -2.81
CA VAL A 46 3.43 5.67 -2.96
C VAL A 46 3.10 4.49 -2.04
N ALA A 47 1.98 4.57 -1.36
CA ALA A 47 1.50 3.46 -0.54
C ALA A 47 0.04 3.18 -0.89
N TRP A 48 -0.28 1.91 -1.09
CA TRP A 48 -1.64 1.46 -1.36
C TRP A 48 -2.17 0.73 -0.14
N LEU A 49 -3.40 1.06 0.27
CA LEU A 49 -4.11 0.29 1.28
C LEU A 49 -5.29 -0.38 0.58
N LEU A 50 -5.28 -1.70 0.53
CA LEU A 50 -6.30 -2.48 -0.14
C LEU A 50 -7.33 -2.98 0.85
N ASP A 51 -8.61 -2.75 0.54
CA ASP A 51 -9.72 -3.27 1.34
C ASP A 51 -10.49 -4.27 0.49
N PRO A 52 -10.18 -5.57 0.60
CA PRO A 52 -10.82 -6.57 -0.25
C PRO A 52 -12.31 -6.75 -0.01
N GLU A 53 -12.77 -6.48 1.20
CA GLU A 53 -14.17 -6.63 1.54
C GLU A 53 -15.04 -5.64 0.79
N GLU A 54 -14.58 -4.39 0.71
CA GLU A 54 -15.31 -3.34 0.02
C GLU A 54 -14.82 -3.12 -1.40
N GLU A 55 -13.73 -3.80 -1.76
CA GLU A 55 -13.09 -3.65 -3.08
C GLU A 55 -12.68 -2.20 -3.34
N LEU A 56 -12.03 -1.62 -2.36
CA LEU A 56 -11.53 -0.25 -2.43
C LEU A 56 -10.02 -0.25 -2.30
N ILE A 57 -9.39 0.74 -2.94
CA ILE A 57 -7.95 0.95 -2.80
C ILE A 57 -7.72 2.42 -2.47
N PHE A 58 -7.06 2.66 -1.33
CA PHE A 58 -6.68 4.01 -0.93
C PHE A 58 -5.24 4.24 -1.33
N ILE A 59 -5.00 5.32 -2.05
CA ILE A 59 -3.66 5.68 -2.52
C ILE A 59 -3.13 6.82 -1.67
N TYR A 60 -2.00 6.57 -1.01
CA TYR A 60 -1.35 7.57 -0.18
C TYR A 60 -0.05 8.01 -0.83
N ARG A 61 0.15 9.33 -0.90
CA ARG A 61 1.40 9.91 -1.37
C ARG A 61 1.80 11.03 -0.43
N ALA A 62 3.10 11.22 -0.27
CA ALA A 62 3.60 12.26 0.62
C ALA A 62 3.09 13.64 0.16
N ASN A 63 2.58 14.43 1.11
CA ASN A 63 2.14 15.80 0.87
C ASN A 63 0.98 15.92 -0.10
N GLN A 64 0.20 14.84 -0.24
CA GLN A 64 -0.98 14.87 -1.10
C GLN A 64 -2.16 14.28 -0.36
N ASN A 65 -3.36 14.63 -0.82
CA ASN A 65 -4.57 14.06 -0.25
C ASN A 65 -4.69 12.59 -0.64
N VAL A 66 -5.32 11.81 0.24
CA VAL A 66 -5.60 10.41 -0.05
C VAL A 66 -6.55 10.32 -1.23
N GLN A 67 -6.24 9.45 -2.16
CA GLN A 67 -7.09 9.22 -3.32
C GLN A 67 -7.80 7.88 -3.17
N LEU A 68 -9.10 7.84 -3.40
CA LEU A 68 -9.87 6.61 -3.35
C LEU A 68 -10.07 6.07 -4.75
N CYS A 69 -9.74 4.80 -4.95
CA CYS A 69 -9.96 4.11 -6.21
C CYS A 69 -10.99 3.02 -5.96
N ASP A 70 -12.20 3.21 -6.49
CA ASP A 70 -13.32 2.32 -6.21
C ASP A 70 -14.05 1.81 -7.44
N ARG A 71 -13.57 2.15 -8.65
CA ARG A 71 -14.18 1.64 -9.88
C ARG A 71 -13.30 0.58 -10.50
N PRO A 72 -13.89 -0.54 -10.96
CA PRO A 72 -13.09 -1.67 -11.48
C PRO A 72 -12.16 -1.29 -12.62
N GLU A 73 -12.59 -0.40 -13.50
CA GLU A 73 -11.80 -0.02 -14.66
C GLU A 73 -10.78 1.08 -14.37
N GLN A 74 -10.77 1.60 -13.16
CA GLN A 74 -9.88 2.72 -12.82
C GLN A 74 -8.43 2.27 -12.78
N VAL A 75 -7.58 3.00 -13.49
CA VAL A 75 -6.15 2.72 -13.52
C VAL A 75 -5.53 3.29 -12.25
N LEU A 76 -4.71 2.48 -11.59
CA LEU A 76 -4.13 2.86 -10.30
C LEU A 76 -2.91 3.74 -10.48
N PRO A 77 -2.76 4.81 -9.68
CA PRO A 77 -1.53 5.60 -9.68
C PRO A 77 -0.37 4.75 -9.21
N MET A 78 0.75 4.86 -9.89
CA MET A 78 1.92 4.04 -9.61
C MET A 78 3.14 4.90 -9.35
N PRO A 79 4.16 4.36 -8.64
CA PRO A 79 5.43 5.07 -8.58
C PRO A 79 6.00 5.20 -9.98
N ASP A 80 6.85 6.19 -10.17
CA ASP A 80 7.39 6.50 -11.50
C ASP A 80 8.03 5.30 -12.16
N PHE A 81 8.74 4.48 -11.40
CA PHE A 81 9.44 3.34 -11.97
C PHE A 81 8.51 2.21 -12.42
N ALA A 82 7.24 2.26 -12.05
CA ALA A 82 6.29 1.22 -12.38
C ALA A 82 5.14 1.70 -13.26
N ILE A 83 5.24 2.92 -13.78
CA ILE A 83 4.11 3.54 -14.47
C ILE A 83 3.65 2.78 -15.71
N ALA A 84 4.54 1.98 -16.30
CA ALA A 84 4.19 1.20 -17.49
C ALA A 84 3.30 0.00 -17.20
N LEU A 85 3.12 -0.37 -15.94
CA LEU A 85 2.32 -1.55 -15.60
C LEU A 85 0.83 -1.36 -15.85
N GLN A 86 0.32 -0.16 -15.63
CA GLN A 86 -1.10 0.16 -15.91
C GLN A 86 -2.10 -0.83 -15.31
N LEU A 87 -1.98 -1.04 -14.01
CA LEU A 87 -2.90 -1.95 -13.31
C LEU A 87 -4.19 -1.24 -12.95
N THR A 88 -5.30 -1.97 -13.00
CA THR A 88 -6.60 -1.45 -12.60
C THR A 88 -7.04 -2.03 -11.28
N VAL A 89 -8.04 -1.41 -10.66
CA VAL A 89 -8.65 -1.93 -9.43
C VAL A 89 -9.09 -3.37 -9.63
N GLU A 90 -9.74 -3.65 -10.77
CA GLU A 90 -10.23 -4.99 -11.08
C GLU A 90 -9.10 -6.00 -11.14
N ASN A 91 -7.97 -5.63 -11.74
CA ASN A 91 -6.81 -6.53 -11.82
C ASN A 91 -6.36 -6.97 -10.43
N ILE A 92 -6.28 -6.01 -9.52
CA ILE A 92 -5.79 -6.29 -8.18
C ILE A 92 -6.72 -7.24 -7.43
N PHE A 93 -8.01 -6.96 -7.45
CA PHE A 93 -8.95 -7.79 -6.67
C PHE A 93 -9.18 -9.16 -7.31
N ASN A 94 -9.01 -9.27 -8.62
CA ASN A 94 -9.05 -10.59 -9.26
C ASN A 94 -7.89 -11.46 -8.77
N TRP A 95 -6.72 -10.88 -8.63
CA TRP A 95 -5.57 -11.62 -8.10
C TRP A 95 -5.79 -12.04 -6.66
N LEU A 96 -6.36 -11.17 -5.84
CA LEU A 96 -6.59 -11.48 -4.43
C LEU A 96 -7.66 -12.54 -4.22
N SER A 97 -8.57 -12.70 -5.16
CA SER A 97 -9.66 -13.66 -5.01
C SER A 97 -9.31 -15.06 -5.50
N GLU A 98 -8.12 -15.26 -6.04
CA GLU A 98 -7.72 -16.60 -6.53
C GLU A 98 -7.14 -17.51 -5.43
#